data_e440d1315e4cbc04b3dcc14f4aad11c2
#
_entry.id   e440d1315e4cbc04b3dcc14f4aad11c2
#
_cell.length_a   1.000
_cell.length_b   1.000
_cell.length_c   1.000
_cell.angle_alpha   90.00
_cell.angle_beta   90.00
_cell.angle_gamma   90.00
#
_symmetry.space_group_name_H-M   'P 1'
#
loop_
_entity.id
_entity.type
_entity.pdbx_description
1 polymer ?
#
loop_
_entity_poly.entity_id
_entity_poly.type
_entity_poly.pdbx_seq_one_letter_code
_entity_poly.pdbx_strand_id
1 'polypeptide(L)'
;MHKPRTNTNVLEINQSLIELMAEWRISEKDDQLIFTKIVGLQLKKIRLIKGFTQTRVAKAINITFQQIQKYERGQNEIKSINLKKLSEFFNVSFDYWIKPILDANLTFLTRRRENVYPLKNDIFMER
;
A
#
# COMPACT_ATOMS: atom_id res chain seq x y z
N MET A 1 -21.77 14.15 -8.48
CA MET A 1 -22.03 13.60 -7.92
C MET A 1 -21.34 12.54 -7.31
N HIS A 2 -20.53 11.83 -7.78
CA HIS A 2 -19.88 10.76 -7.18
C HIS A 2 -18.61 11.13 -6.49
N LYS A 3 -18.08 12.28 -6.80
CA LYS A 3 -16.86 12.66 -6.21
C LYS A 3 -16.84 12.75 -4.71
N PRO A 4 -17.84 13.33 -4.09
CA PRO A 4 -17.84 13.38 -2.64
C PRO A 4 -17.82 12.02 -2.00
N ARG A 5 -18.53 11.08 -2.62
CA ARG A 5 -18.57 9.76 -2.07
C ARG A 5 -17.24 9.07 -2.23
N THR A 6 -16.59 9.26 -3.38
CA THR A 6 -15.30 8.68 -3.63
C THR A 6 -14.28 9.26 -2.64
N ASN A 7 -14.34 10.56 -2.41
CA ASN A 7 -13.42 11.18 -1.49
C ASN A 7 -13.62 10.66 -0.08
N THR A 8 -14.86 10.42 0.31
CA THR A 8 -15.15 9.88 1.61
C THR A 8 -14.54 8.51 1.76
N ASN A 9 -14.66 7.67 0.71
CA ASN A 9 -14.08 6.35 0.75
C ASN A 9 -12.56 6.42 0.87
N VAL A 10 -11.94 7.36 0.18
CA VAL A 10 -10.49 7.51 0.25
C VAL A 10 -10.08 7.94 1.65
N LEU A 11 -10.85 8.83 2.28
CA LEU A 11 -10.54 9.24 3.63
C LEU A 11 -10.65 8.07 4.60
N GLU A 12 -11.64 7.22 4.41
CA GLU A 12 -11.77 6.05 5.26
C GLU A 12 -10.60 5.11 5.07
N ILE A 13 -10.15 4.94 3.83
CA ILE A 13 -9.01 4.11 3.57
C ILE A 13 -7.77 4.69 4.23
N ASN A 14 -7.58 5.99 4.14
CA ASN A 14 -6.43 6.61 4.76
C ASN A 14 -6.45 6.41 6.27
N GLN A 15 -7.64 6.50 6.87
CA GLN A 15 -7.75 6.25 8.30
C GLN A 15 -7.38 4.82 8.64
N SER A 16 -7.86 3.87 7.86
CA SER A 16 -7.52 2.47 8.06
C SER A 16 -6.02 2.25 7.91
N LEU A 17 -5.40 2.92 6.96
CA LEU A 17 -3.96 2.79 6.77
C LEU A 17 -3.20 3.33 7.98
N ILE A 18 -3.65 4.44 8.53
CA ILE A 18 -3.01 4.99 9.72
C ILE A 18 -3.07 3.99 10.86
N GLU A 19 -4.22 3.37 11.05
CA GLU A 19 -4.39 2.39 12.11
C GLU A 19 -3.52 1.17 11.89
N LEU A 20 -3.45 0.68 10.66
CA LEU A 20 -2.61 -0.47 10.36
C LEU A 20 -1.14 -0.13 10.54
N MET A 21 -0.76 1.08 10.20
CA MET A 21 0.63 1.47 10.38
C MET A 21 1.00 1.56 11.85
N ALA A 22 0.06 1.94 12.69
CA ALA A 22 0.31 1.94 14.13
C ALA A 22 0.57 0.52 14.61
N GLU A 23 -0.21 -0.46 14.12
CA GLU A 23 0.01 -1.85 14.47
C GLU A 23 1.33 -2.35 13.95
N TRP A 24 1.68 -1.97 12.72
CA TRP A 24 2.92 -2.40 12.10
C TRP A 24 4.12 -1.94 12.91
N ARG A 25 4.06 -0.72 13.41
CA ARG A 25 5.20 -0.16 14.13
C ARG A 25 5.41 -0.82 15.48
N ILE A 26 4.36 -1.36 16.07
CA ILE A 26 4.46 -2.00 17.36
C ILE A 26 4.93 -3.44 17.22
N SER A 27 4.69 -4.03 16.06
CA SER A 27 5.04 -5.41 15.83
C SER A 27 6.54 -5.58 15.90
N GLU A 28 6.99 -6.61 16.58
CA GLU A 28 8.41 -6.85 16.72
C GLU A 28 9.01 -7.55 15.53
N LYS A 29 8.19 -8.08 14.67
CA LYS A 29 8.66 -8.68 13.45
C LYS A 29 7.60 -8.48 12.40
N ASP A 30 7.98 -8.67 11.16
CA ASP A 30 7.07 -8.43 10.06
C ASP A 30 5.80 -9.22 10.26
N ASP A 31 4.69 -8.55 10.10
CA ASP A 31 3.39 -9.16 10.24
C ASP A 31 2.80 -9.25 8.85
N GLN A 32 2.76 -10.48 8.34
CA GLN A 32 2.30 -10.70 6.97
C GLN A 32 0.85 -10.28 6.79
N LEU A 33 0.03 -10.48 7.78
CA LEU A 33 -1.37 -10.10 7.66
C LEU A 33 -1.53 -8.58 7.55
N ILE A 34 -0.82 -7.85 8.39
CA ILE A 34 -0.89 -6.39 8.34
C ILE A 34 -0.35 -5.89 7.01
N PHE A 35 0.76 -6.46 6.57
CA PHE A 35 1.36 -6.09 5.29
C PHE A 35 0.36 -6.31 4.15
N THR A 36 -0.26 -7.48 4.12
CA THR A 36 -1.21 -7.82 3.07
C THR A 36 -2.38 -6.85 3.05
N LYS A 37 -2.85 -6.46 4.23
CA LYS A 37 -3.96 -5.51 4.30
C LYS A 37 -3.56 -4.13 3.81
N ILE A 38 -2.34 -3.71 4.13
CA ILE A 38 -1.85 -2.41 3.67
C ILE A 38 -1.79 -2.38 2.15
N VAL A 39 -1.22 -3.42 1.54
CA VAL A 39 -1.11 -3.46 0.08
C VAL A 39 -2.51 -3.49 -0.55
N GLY A 40 -3.42 -4.25 0.04
CA GLY A 40 -4.79 -4.31 -0.47
C GLY A 40 -5.49 -2.96 -0.43
N LEU A 41 -5.28 -2.21 0.65
CA LEU A 41 -5.88 -0.89 0.75
C LEU A 41 -5.24 0.09 -0.23
N GLN A 42 -3.96 -0.05 -0.50
CA GLN A 42 -3.32 0.79 -1.50
C GLN A 42 -3.93 0.53 -2.89
N LEU A 43 -4.25 -0.72 -3.18
CA LEU A 43 -4.94 -1.04 -4.43
C LEU A 43 -6.30 -0.39 -4.48
N LYS A 44 -7.07 -0.54 -3.42
CA LYS A 44 -8.41 0.04 -3.39
C LYS A 44 -8.34 1.55 -3.52
N LYS A 45 -7.38 2.16 -2.85
CA LYS A 45 -7.23 3.61 -2.87
C LYS A 45 -6.96 4.13 -4.27
N ILE A 46 -5.98 3.54 -4.97
CA ILE A 46 -5.64 4.07 -6.29
C ILE A 46 -6.77 3.78 -7.27
N ARG A 47 -7.45 2.65 -7.11
CA ARG A 47 -8.58 2.34 -7.96
C ARG A 47 -9.67 3.40 -7.83
N LEU A 48 -10.00 3.77 -6.60
CA LEU A 48 -11.04 4.76 -6.35
C LEU A 48 -10.61 6.14 -6.83
N ILE A 49 -9.36 6.50 -6.58
CA ILE A 49 -8.85 7.80 -7.04
C ILE A 49 -8.95 7.91 -8.56
N LYS A 50 -8.64 6.84 -9.25
CA LYS A 50 -8.69 6.85 -10.71
C LYS A 50 -10.10 6.61 -11.25
N GLY A 51 -11.05 6.29 -10.39
CA GLY A 51 -12.43 6.13 -10.81
C GLY A 51 -12.76 4.81 -11.48
N PHE A 52 -11.99 3.77 -11.21
CA PHE A 52 -12.24 2.47 -11.85
C PHE A 52 -13.04 1.55 -10.94
N THR A 53 -13.84 0.68 -11.58
CA THR A 53 -14.54 -0.36 -10.84
C THR A 53 -13.60 -1.54 -10.65
N GLN A 54 -13.95 -2.41 -9.73
CA GLN A 54 -13.17 -3.63 -9.53
C GLN A 54 -13.17 -4.49 -10.77
N THR A 55 -14.29 -4.55 -11.47
CA THR A 55 -14.39 -5.33 -12.70
C THR A 55 -13.43 -4.79 -13.76
N ARG A 56 -13.36 -3.47 -13.88
CA ARG A 56 -12.48 -2.87 -14.87
C ARG A 56 -11.02 -3.21 -14.61
N VAL A 57 -10.63 -3.16 -13.33
CA VAL A 57 -9.26 -3.46 -12.97
C VAL A 57 -8.97 -4.95 -13.18
N ALA A 58 -9.92 -5.81 -12.81
CA ALA A 58 -9.73 -7.24 -13.00
C ALA A 58 -9.51 -7.57 -14.46
N LYS A 59 -10.28 -6.96 -15.34
CA LYS A 59 -10.11 -7.20 -16.77
C LYS A 59 -8.77 -6.72 -17.26
N ALA A 60 -8.31 -5.61 -16.72
CA ALA A 60 -7.05 -5.02 -17.21
C ALA A 60 -5.87 -5.94 -16.97
N ILE A 61 -5.88 -6.70 -15.90
CA ILE A 61 -4.76 -7.59 -15.61
C ILE A 61 -5.15 -9.06 -15.74
N ASN A 62 -6.31 -9.30 -16.33
CA ASN A 62 -6.75 -10.64 -16.67
C ASN A 62 -6.86 -11.58 -15.48
N ILE A 63 -7.55 -11.12 -14.45
CA ILE A 63 -7.89 -11.97 -13.31
C ILE A 63 -9.37 -11.78 -13.04
N THR A 64 -9.90 -12.54 -12.08
CA THR A 64 -11.32 -12.46 -11.80
C THR A 64 -11.64 -11.27 -10.91
N PHE A 65 -12.89 -10.84 -10.99
CA PHE A 65 -13.40 -9.79 -10.12
C PHE A 65 -13.28 -10.22 -8.66
N GLN A 66 -13.58 -11.48 -8.36
CA GLN A 66 -13.48 -11.97 -7.00
C GLN A 66 -12.05 -11.88 -6.48
N GLN A 67 -11.08 -12.08 -7.35
CA GLN A 67 -9.70 -11.99 -6.92
C GLN A 67 -9.33 -10.57 -6.55
N ILE A 68 -9.82 -9.58 -7.30
CA ILE A 68 -9.59 -8.18 -6.95
C ILE A 68 -10.23 -7.89 -5.60
N GLN A 69 -11.44 -8.40 -5.35
CA GLN A 69 -12.08 -8.19 -4.07
C GLN A 69 -11.24 -8.75 -2.93
N LYS A 70 -10.70 -9.95 -3.12
CA LYS A 70 -9.90 -10.57 -2.08
C LYS A 70 -8.61 -9.79 -1.85
N TYR A 71 -8.01 -9.28 -2.91
CA TYR A 71 -6.82 -8.45 -2.78
C TYR A 71 -7.15 -7.21 -1.94
N GLU A 72 -8.22 -6.52 -2.29
CA GLU A 72 -8.56 -5.27 -1.61
C GLU A 72 -8.94 -5.48 -0.14
N ARG A 73 -9.44 -6.65 0.18
CA ARG A 73 -9.80 -6.96 1.57
C ARG A 73 -8.63 -7.50 2.36
N GLY A 74 -7.48 -7.69 1.72
CA GLY A 74 -6.32 -8.23 2.40
C GLY A 74 -6.47 -9.69 2.73
N GLN A 75 -7.31 -10.41 1.96
CA GLN A 75 -7.50 -11.83 2.18
C GLN A 75 -6.46 -12.67 1.45
N ASN A 76 -5.87 -12.13 0.40
CA ASN A 76 -4.83 -12.80 -0.34
C ASN A 76 -3.72 -11.82 -0.66
N GLU A 77 -2.51 -12.32 -0.65
CA GLU A 77 -1.37 -11.51 -1.08
C GLU A 77 -1.44 -11.35 -2.58
N ILE A 78 -1.00 -10.22 -3.07
CA ILE A 78 -0.95 -9.99 -4.49
C ILE A 78 0.40 -10.48 -5.00
N LYS A 79 0.35 -11.41 -5.93
CA LYS A 79 1.59 -11.94 -6.50
C LYS A 79 2.36 -10.82 -7.19
N SER A 80 3.67 -10.93 -7.15
CA SER A 80 4.49 -9.85 -7.70
C SER A 80 4.21 -9.57 -9.16
N ILE A 81 3.88 -10.61 -9.94
CA ILE A 81 3.57 -10.36 -11.35
C ILE A 81 2.30 -9.53 -11.49
N ASN A 82 1.33 -9.73 -10.61
CA ASN A 82 0.12 -8.93 -10.67
C ASN A 82 0.37 -7.52 -10.16
N LEU A 83 1.28 -7.35 -9.20
CA LEU A 83 1.65 -6.01 -8.77
C LEU A 83 2.31 -5.25 -9.93
N LYS A 84 3.12 -5.94 -10.73
CA LYS A 84 3.73 -5.32 -11.87
C LYS A 84 2.67 -4.86 -12.85
N LYS A 85 1.71 -5.73 -13.14
CA LYS A 85 0.65 -5.39 -14.09
C LYS A 85 -0.20 -4.24 -13.57
N LEU A 86 -0.48 -4.23 -12.27
CA LEU A 86 -1.25 -3.15 -11.68
C LEU A 86 -0.46 -1.85 -11.71
N SER A 87 0.84 -1.92 -11.47
CA SER A 87 1.67 -0.73 -11.52
C SER A 87 1.62 -0.10 -12.91
N GLU A 88 1.69 -0.93 -13.93
CA GLU A 88 1.63 -0.44 -15.29
C GLU A 88 0.25 0.12 -15.62
N PHE A 89 -0.79 -0.59 -15.19
CA PHE A 89 -2.14 -0.14 -15.48
C PHE A 89 -2.44 1.20 -14.83
N PHE A 90 -2.04 1.36 -13.57
CA PHE A 90 -2.32 2.60 -12.85
C PHE A 90 -1.24 3.65 -13.03
N ASN A 91 -0.14 3.29 -13.66
CA ASN A 91 0.99 4.18 -13.88
C ASN A 91 1.52 4.71 -12.56
N VAL A 92 1.79 3.79 -11.65
CA VAL A 92 2.41 4.13 -10.36
C VAL A 92 3.69 3.30 -10.23
N SER A 93 4.63 3.78 -9.43
CA SER A 93 5.85 3.05 -9.22
C SER A 93 5.55 1.84 -8.36
N PHE A 94 6.44 0.86 -8.40
CA PHE A 94 6.26 -0.34 -7.61
C PHE A 94 6.25 0.00 -6.12
N ASP A 95 6.96 1.04 -5.72
CA ASP A 95 7.00 1.45 -4.33
C ASP A 95 5.66 1.90 -3.81
N TYR A 96 4.77 2.30 -4.70
CA TYR A 96 3.46 2.77 -4.27
C TYR A 96 2.76 1.74 -3.38
N TRP A 97 2.93 0.45 -3.69
CA TRP A 97 2.19 -0.57 -2.99
C TRP A 97 2.54 -0.65 -1.52
N ILE A 98 3.76 -0.29 -1.17
CA ILE A 98 4.20 -0.35 0.23
C ILE A 98 4.59 1.02 0.74
N LYS A 99 4.17 2.06 0.06
CA LYS A 99 4.57 3.41 0.44
C LYS A 99 4.26 3.75 1.89
N PRO A 100 3.12 3.37 2.46
CA PRO A 100 2.89 3.69 3.88
C PRO A 100 3.97 3.10 4.79
N ILE A 101 4.44 1.91 4.46
CA ILE A 101 5.47 1.26 5.25
C ILE A 101 6.80 1.98 5.06
N LEU A 102 7.12 2.34 3.83
CA LEU A 102 8.35 3.05 3.56
C LEU A 102 8.38 4.39 4.26
N ASP A 103 7.28 5.12 4.21
CA ASP A 103 7.21 6.42 4.84
C ASP A 103 7.33 6.30 6.35
N ALA A 104 6.69 5.30 6.94
CA ALA A 104 6.76 5.10 8.38
C ALA A 104 8.18 4.73 8.80
N ASN A 105 8.82 3.88 8.04
CA ASN A 105 10.19 3.48 8.34
C ASN A 105 11.12 4.66 8.24
N LEU A 106 10.92 5.48 7.23
CA LEU A 106 11.77 6.63 7.04
C LEU A 106 11.61 7.62 8.19
N THR A 107 10.38 7.84 8.61
CA THR A 107 10.11 8.74 9.72
C THR A 107 10.77 8.23 10.99
N PHE A 108 10.66 6.92 11.21
CA PHE A 108 11.24 6.31 12.38
C PHE A 108 12.76 6.44 12.35
N LEU A 109 13.36 6.19 11.21
CA LEU A 109 14.80 6.31 11.09
C LEU A 109 15.26 7.76 11.26
N THR A 110 14.50 8.69 10.77
CA THR A 110 14.83 10.08 10.91
C THR A 110 14.85 10.50 12.37
N ARG A 111 13.87 10.04 13.14
CA ARG A 111 13.86 10.35 14.53
C ARG A 111 15.03 9.72 15.23
N ARG A 112 15.33 8.48 14.90
CA ARG A 112 16.43 7.82 15.55
C ARG A 112 17.74 8.47 15.21
N ARG A 113 17.83 9.05 14.03
CA ARG A 113 19.02 9.64 13.61
C ARG A 113 19.45 10.77 14.47
N GLU A 114 18.52 11.39 15.12
CA GLU A 114 18.86 12.44 16.02
C GLU A 114 19.64 11.89 17.18
N ASN A 115 19.50 10.64 17.46
CA ASN A 115 20.18 10.03 18.56
C ASN A 115 21.30 9.11 18.11
N VAL A 116 21.11 8.47 17.02
CA VAL A 116 22.01 7.50 16.60
C VAL A 116 22.35 7.66 15.23
N TYR A 117 22.92 8.09 14.53
CA TYR A 117 23.08 8.33 13.27
C TYR A 117 23.88 7.73 12.55
N PRO A 118 24.42 7.54 12.07
CA PRO A 118 24.90 7.27 10.81
C PRO A 118 24.50 5.98 10.26
N LEU A 119 23.82 5.20 10.99
CA LEU A 119 23.41 3.94 10.49
C LEU A 119 22.76 4.01 9.15
N LYS A 120 21.87 4.95 9.00
CA LYS A 120 21.18 5.06 7.79
C LYS A 120 22.08 5.40 6.65
N ASN A 121 23.03 6.20 6.91
CA ASN A 121 23.94 6.60 5.87
C ASN A 121 24.71 5.43 5.36
N ASP A 122 25.11 4.55 6.23
CA ASP A 122 25.86 3.41 5.80
C ASP A 122 25.06 2.60 4.80
N ILE A 123 23.80 2.46 5.03
CA ILE A 123 22.98 1.67 4.16
C ILE A 123 22.82 2.27 2.81
N PHE A 124 22.58 3.56 2.75
CA PHE A 124 22.31 4.13 1.47
C PHE A 124 23.52 4.56 0.69
N MET A 125 24.55 4.85 1.37
CA MET A 125 25.71 5.30 0.63
C MET A 125 26.39 4.21 -0.07
N GLU A 126 26.09 3.02 0.32
CA GLU A 126 26.66 1.97 -0.32
C GLU A 126 26.16 1.75 -1.64
N ARG A 127 25.23 2.33 -2.02
CA ARG A 127 24.72 2.12 -3.26
C ARG A 127 24.91 3.03 -3.99
#